data_a2e238568b7abf17e3315d0467d2e6f4
#
_entry.id   a2e238568b7abf17e3315d0467d2e6f4
#
_cell.length_a   1.000
_cell.length_b   1.000
_cell.length_c   1.000
_cell.angle_alpha   90.00
_cell.angle_beta   90.00
_cell.angle_gamma   90.00
#
_symmetry.space_group_name_H-M   'P 1'
#
loop_
_entity.id
_entity.type
_entity.pdbx_description
1 polymer ?
#
loop_
_entity_poly.entity_id
_entity_poly.type
_entity_poly.pdbx_seq_one_letter_code
_entity_poly.pdbx_strand_id
1 'polypeptide(L)'
;LIALILCSRGYGKLGIFITPAAPKGINAITFSVLKIFFRNLFRWKFWSKPIPPNFPAAFYGVLHDFGRAQALNIFNKNCSAESGRALCEIGFPYFFSPSPTEINAEGIKCPTLIIGSGRDRITPVQISKKLKKKIGKRSELIIFQKFSHYIMEGKEFSTIFEYILKWIKKNKFDL
;
A
#
# COMPACT_ATOMS: atom_id res chain seq x y z
N LEU A 1 -1.69 -2.51 -4.62
CA LEU A 1 -1.69 -2.01 -5.99
C LEU A 1 -2.27 -3.04 -6.98
N ILE A 2 -1.89 -4.33 -6.91
CA ILE A 2 -2.39 -5.37 -7.83
C ILE A 2 -3.92 -5.44 -7.81
N ALA A 3 -4.56 -5.52 -6.64
CA ALA A 3 -6.01 -5.51 -6.51
C ALA A 3 -6.66 -4.28 -7.18
N LEU A 4 -6.04 -3.11 -7.04
CA LEU A 4 -6.48 -1.88 -7.67
C LEU A 4 -6.41 -1.95 -9.20
N ILE A 5 -5.32 -2.51 -9.75
CA ILE A 5 -5.16 -2.74 -11.19
C ILE A 5 -6.23 -3.72 -11.70
N LEU A 6 -6.46 -4.82 -10.99
CA LEU A 6 -7.51 -5.78 -11.36
C LEU A 6 -8.91 -5.12 -11.38
N CYS A 7 -9.26 -4.37 -10.33
CA CYS A 7 -10.53 -3.63 -10.31
C CYS A 7 -10.64 -2.63 -11.47
N SER A 8 -9.53 -1.96 -11.83
CA SER A 8 -9.53 -1.01 -12.96
C SER A 8 -9.70 -1.67 -14.32
N ARG A 9 -9.49 -2.99 -14.40
CA ARG A 9 -9.75 -3.83 -15.58
C ARG A 9 -11.12 -4.51 -15.55
N GLY A 10 -11.96 -4.16 -14.57
CA GLY A 10 -13.32 -4.71 -14.43
C GLY A 10 -13.40 -6.03 -13.66
N TYR A 11 -12.31 -6.52 -13.08
CA TYR A 11 -12.33 -7.72 -12.24
C TYR A 11 -12.82 -7.42 -10.84
N GLY A 12 -13.59 -8.34 -10.28
CA GLY A 12 -14.11 -8.29 -8.91
C GLY A 12 -15.44 -7.57 -8.76
N LYS A 13 -16.21 -8.03 -7.77
CA LYS A 13 -17.52 -7.46 -7.40
C LYS A 13 -17.38 -6.38 -6.32
N LEU A 14 -16.29 -6.40 -5.57
CA LEU A 14 -15.87 -5.41 -4.56
C LEU A 14 -14.37 -5.19 -4.64
N GLY A 15 -13.91 -3.99 -4.32
CA GLY A 15 -12.49 -3.67 -4.19
C GLY A 15 -12.16 -3.19 -2.78
N ILE A 16 -11.24 -3.86 -2.08
CA ILE A 16 -10.75 -3.43 -0.76
C ILE A 16 -9.26 -3.18 -0.87
N PHE A 17 -8.84 -1.94 -0.65
CA PHE A 17 -7.46 -1.49 -0.80
C PHE A 17 -6.93 -1.03 0.53
N ILE A 18 -6.14 -1.87 1.18
CA ILE A 18 -5.56 -1.61 2.49
C ILE A 18 -4.17 -1.02 2.29
N THR A 19 -3.94 0.19 2.80
CA THR A 19 -2.68 0.94 2.66
C THR A 19 -2.08 0.82 1.24
N PRO A 20 -2.84 1.20 0.19
CA PRO A 20 -2.46 0.89 -1.17
C PRO A 20 -1.22 1.67 -1.61
N ALA A 21 -0.33 1.01 -2.35
CA ALA A 21 0.74 1.68 -3.06
C ALA A 21 0.16 2.57 -4.18
N ALA A 22 0.86 3.67 -4.48
CA ALA A 22 0.43 4.67 -5.44
C ALA A 22 0.40 4.13 -6.88
N PRO A 23 -0.71 4.27 -7.61
CA PRO A 23 -0.72 4.09 -9.06
C PRO A 23 -0.10 5.31 -9.77
N LYS A 24 0.22 5.16 -11.04
CA LYS A 24 0.67 6.27 -11.91
C LYS A 24 -0.29 7.48 -11.80
N GLY A 25 0.30 8.66 -11.69
CA GLY A 25 -0.42 9.93 -11.48
C GLY A 25 -0.65 10.28 -10.01
N ILE A 26 -0.24 9.42 -9.07
CA ILE A 26 -0.19 9.75 -7.65
C ILE A 26 1.27 9.65 -7.20
N ASN A 27 1.83 10.75 -6.68
CA ASN A 27 3.22 10.75 -6.22
C ASN A 27 3.38 9.82 -5.00
N ALA A 28 4.23 8.80 -5.15
CA ALA A 28 4.62 7.86 -4.11
C ALA A 28 5.85 8.35 -3.30
N ILE A 29 6.63 9.27 -3.87
CA ILE A 29 7.90 9.71 -3.29
C ILE A 29 7.63 10.76 -2.22
N THR A 30 7.94 10.44 -0.98
CA THR A 30 7.90 11.33 0.18
C THR A 30 9.22 11.25 0.91
N PHE A 31 9.47 12.16 1.85
CA PHE A 31 10.70 12.15 2.65
C PHE A 31 10.87 10.81 3.42
N SER A 32 9.80 10.26 3.96
CA SER A 32 9.84 8.96 4.65
C SER A 32 10.20 7.82 3.71
N VAL A 33 9.62 7.79 2.51
CA VAL A 33 9.92 6.79 1.47
C VAL A 33 11.37 6.91 1.01
N LEU A 34 11.85 8.12 0.75
CA LEU A 34 13.25 8.35 0.41
C LEU A 34 14.19 7.85 1.51
N LYS A 35 13.87 8.12 2.78
CA LYS A 35 14.68 7.63 3.91
C LYS A 35 14.73 6.11 4.00
N ILE A 36 13.61 5.42 3.72
CA ILE A 36 13.52 3.95 3.75
C ILE A 36 14.39 3.34 2.64
N PHE A 37 14.33 3.90 1.44
CA PHE A 37 14.96 3.33 0.25
C PHE A 37 16.29 4.00 -0.12
N PHE A 38 16.74 5.00 0.64
CA PHE A 38 17.93 5.79 0.34
C PHE A 38 19.15 4.96 -0.05
N ARG A 39 19.49 3.94 0.75
CA ARG A 39 20.64 3.09 0.47
C ARG A 39 20.52 2.32 -0.83
N ASN A 40 19.31 2.00 -1.27
CA ASN A 40 19.08 1.25 -2.50
C ASN A 40 19.26 2.11 -3.74
N LEU A 41 19.00 3.41 -3.65
CA LEU A 41 19.17 4.34 -4.76
C LEU A 41 20.62 4.45 -5.26
N PHE A 42 21.59 4.18 -4.37
CA PHE A 42 23.01 4.18 -4.71
C PHE A 42 23.55 2.83 -5.20
N ARG A 43 22.71 1.78 -5.21
CA ARG A 43 23.12 0.48 -5.76
C ARG A 43 23.00 0.52 -7.28
N TRP A 44 24.13 0.33 -7.97
CA TRP A 44 24.15 0.28 -9.43
C TRP A 44 23.13 -0.74 -9.98
N LYS A 45 22.27 -0.29 -10.89
CA LYS A 45 21.17 -1.07 -11.48
C LYS A 45 20.24 -1.70 -10.41
N PHE A 46 19.89 -0.98 -9.35
CA PHE A 46 19.00 -1.50 -8.29
C PHE A 46 17.65 -2.00 -8.84
N TRP A 47 17.16 -1.41 -9.93
CA TRP A 47 15.92 -1.80 -10.61
C TRP A 47 15.96 -3.18 -11.25
N SER A 48 17.14 -3.80 -11.47
CA SER A 48 17.30 -5.14 -12.01
C SER A 48 17.76 -6.17 -10.98
N LYS A 49 17.82 -5.79 -9.70
CA LYS A 49 18.34 -6.63 -8.63
C LYS A 49 17.33 -6.76 -7.49
N PRO A 50 17.32 -7.90 -6.77
CA PRO A 50 16.56 -8.00 -5.54
C PRO A 50 17.12 -7.01 -4.51
N ILE A 51 16.22 -6.39 -3.74
CA ILE A 51 16.53 -5.51 -2.63
C ILE A 51 16.51 -6.35 -1.35
N PRO A 52 17.65 -6.58 -0.74
CA PRO A 52 17.71 -7.38 0.49
C PRO A 52 16.98 -6.67 1.62
N PRO A 53 16.34 -7.42 2.54
CA PRO A 53 15.68 -6.85 3.69
C PRO A 53 16.69 -6.10 4.57
N ASN A 54 16.25 -4.97 5.13
CA ASN A 54 17.07 -4.13 6.01
C ASN A 54 16.24 -3.78 7.25
N PHE A 55 16.60 -4.34 8.40
CA PHE A 55 15.85 -4.14 9.63
C PHE A 55 15.71 -2.66 10.04
N PRO A 56 16.75 -1.83 10.07
CA PRO A 56 16.59 -0.41 10.37
C PRO A 56 15.56 0.31 9.48
N ALA A 57 15.55 0.03 8.19
CA ALA A 57 14.59 0.61 7.25
C ALA A 57 13.17 0.05 7.48
N ALA A 58 13.03 -1.26 7.67
CA ALA A 58 11.76 -1.90 7.98
C ALA A 58 11.19 -1.42 9.33
N PHE A 59 12.03 -1.31 10.35
CA PHE A 59 11.64 -0.77 11.66
C PHE A 59 11.15 0.67 11.54
N TYR A 60 11.88 1.53 10.86
CA TYR A 60 11.45 2.91 10.65
C TYR A 60 10.17 3.02 9.84
N GLY A 61 10.05 2.28 8.73
CA GLY A 61 8.97 2.45 7.76
C GLY A 61 7.68 1.72 8.11
N VAL A 62 7.82 0.51 8.68
CA VAL A 62 6.73 -0.47 8.77
C VAL A 62 6.42 -0.86 10.21
N LEU A 63 7.47 -1.11 11.02
CA LEU A 63 7.36 -1.77 12.32
C LEU A 63 7.58 -0.83 13.51
N HIS A 64 7.53 0.49 13.30
CA HIS A 64 7.87 1.48 14.32
C HIS A 64 6.87 1.59 15.49
N ASP A 65 5.72 0.95 15.41
CA ASP A 65 4.73 0.87 16.49
C ASP A 65 4.98 -0.31 17.44
N PHE A 66 5.89 -1.21 17.08
CA PHE A 66 6.25 -2.36 17.89
C PHE A 66 7.49 -2.11 18.74
N GLY A 67 7.58 -2.78 19.89
CA GLY A 67 8.84 -2.87 20.63
C GLY A 67 9.93 -3.51 19.76
N ARG A 68 11.19 -3.08 19.93
CA ARG A 68 12.32 -3.49 19.05
C ARG A 68 12.48 -5.01 18.94
N ALA A 69 12.32 -5.76 20.04
CA ALA A 69 12.43 -7.22 20.03
C ALA A 69 11.29 -7.88 19.23
N GLN A 70 10.06 -7.41 19.41
CA GLN A 70 8.90 -7.87 18.65
C GLN A 70 9.04 -7.54 17.16
N ALA A 71 9.45 -6.32 16.84
CA ALA A 71 9.70 -5.90 15.47
C ALA A 71 10.77 -6.76 14.78
N LEU A 72 11.84 -7.14 15.49
CA LEU A 72 12.88 -8.01 14.96
C LEU A 72 12.34 -9.42 14.69
N ASN A 73 11.50 -9.96 15.58
CA ASN A 73 10.86 -11.25 15.36
C ASN A 73 9.93 -11.24 14.13
N ILE A 74 9.08 -10.22 13.99
CA ILE A 74 8.22 -10.02 12.82
C ILE A 74 9.07 -9.92 11.55
N PHE A 75 10.13 -9.11 11.59
CA PHE A 75 11.06 -8.93 10.47
C PHE A 75 11.69 -10.25 10.03
N ASN A 76 12.23 -11.03 10.95
CA ASN A 76 12.88 -12.30 10.64
C ASN A 76 11.91 -13.35 10.07
N LYS A 77 10.64 -13.32 10.48
CA LYS A 77 9.62 -14.24 10.00
C LYS A 77 9.04 -13.86 8.65
N ASN A 78 8.84 -12.57 8.40
CA ASN A 78 7.96 -12.10 7.34
C ASN A 78 8.67 -11.28 6.26
N CYS A 79 9.91 -10.81 6.49
CA CYS A 79 10.60 -9.99 5.52
C CYS A 79 11.53 -10.85 4.63
N SER A 80 11.32 -10.73 3.34
CA SER A 80 12.15 -11.32 2.30
C SER A 80 12.71 -10.23 1.36
N ALA A 81 13.46 -10.63 0.35
CA ALA A 81 13.96 -9.70 -0.64
C ALA A 81 12.83 -9.16 -1.52
N GLU A 82 12.81 -7.86 -1.75
CA GLU A 82 11.85 -7.17 -2.60
C GLU A 82 12.34 -7.01 -4.03
N SER A 83 11.42 -6.85 -4.97
CA SER A 83 11.75 -6.58 -6.36
C SER A 83 12.19 -5.13 -6.56
N GLY A 84 13.43 -4.92 -6.96
CA GLY A 84 13.90 -3.59 -7.36
C GLY A 84 13.13 -3.03 -8.56
N ARG A 85 12.67 -3.91 -9.46
CA ARG A 85 11.83 -3.54 -10.60
C ARG A 85 10.49 -2.99 -10.14
N ALA A 86 9.78 -3.70 -9.27
CA ALA A 86 8.49 -3.25 -8.76
C ALA A 86 8.61 -1.92 -8.00
N LEU A 87 9.68 -1.75 -7.20
CA LEU A 87 9.95 -0.49 -6.52
C LEU A 87 10.15 0.66 -7.50
N CYS A 88 10.91 0.42 -8.57
CA CYS A 88 11.15 1.41 -9.60
C CYS A 88 9.87 1.78 -10.37
N GLU A 89 9.04 0.81 -10.73
CA GLU A 89 7.77 1.01 -11.42
C GLU A 89 6.77 1.82 -10.59
N ILE A 90 6.77 1.64 -9.26
CA ILE A 90 5.91 2.41 -8.34
C ILE A 90 6.47 3.82 -8.11
N GLY A 91 7.79 3.93 -7.88
CA GLY A 91 8.43 5.20 -7.56
C GLY A 91 8.59 6.13 -8.78
N PHE A 92 8.81 5.55 -9.93
CA PHE A 92 9.14 6.26 -11.18
C PHE A 92 8.27 5.80 -12.37
N PRO A 93 6.93 5.83 -12.25
CA PRO A 93 6.02 5.21 -13.22
C PRO A 93 6.09 5.81 -14.62
N TYR A 94 6.61 7.02 -14.76
CA TYR A 94 6.73 7.73 -16.05
C TYR A 94 7.91 7.28 -16.90
N PHE A 95 8.85 6.53 -16.33
CA PHE A 95 9.93 5.90 -17.11
C PHE A 95 9.51 4.61 -17.83
N PHE A 96 8.25 4.20 -17.65
CA PHE A 96 7.71 2.98 -18.27
C PHE A 96 6.55 3.31 -19.20
N SER A 97 6.59 2.79 -20.43
CA SER A 97 5.52 2.94 -21.42
C SER A 97 5.21 1.59 -22.09
N PRO A 98 4.03 1.00 -21.88
CA PRO A 98 3.00 1.41 -20.91
C PRO A 98 3.46 1.23 -19.46
N SER A 99 2.94 2.07 -18.56
CA SER A 99 3.29 1.96 -17.14
C SER A 99 2.54 0.79 -16.49
N PRO A 100 3.23 -0.15 -15.81
CA PRO A 100 2.57 -1.27 -15.13
C PRO A 100 1.67 -0.85 -13.97
N THR A 101 1.88 0.36 -13.44
CA THR A 101 1.11 0.91 -12.32
C THR A 101 -0.06 1.80 -12.77
N GLU A 102 -0.29 1.90 -14.06
CA GLU A 102 -1.39 2.69 -14.60
C GLU A 102 -2.74 2.04 -14.32
N ILE A 103 -3.71 2.85 -13.91
CA ILE A 103 -5.08 2.42 -13.67
C ILE A 103 -6.07 3.27 -14.47
N ASN A 104 -7.07 2.65 -15.04
CA ASN A 104 -8.25 3.31 -15.55
C ASN A 104 -9.28 3.43 -14.43
N ALA A 105 -9.39 4.59 -13.79
CA ALA A 105 -10.34 4.81 -12.71
C ALA A 105 -11.81 4.67 -13.15
N GLU A 106 -12.11 5.01 -14.39
CA GLU A 106 -13.47 4.85 -14.97
C GLU A 106 -13.83 3.39 -15.19
N GLY A 107 -12.83 2.53 -15.36
CA GLY A 107 -12.99 1.07 -15.46
C GLY A 107 -13.41 0.40 -14.15
N ILE A 108 -13.24 1.09 -13.00
CA ILE A 108 -13.67 0.57 -11.70
C ILE A 108 -15.19 0.72 -11.59
N LYS A 109 -15.91 -0.37 -11.82
CA LYS A 109 -17.38 -0.38 -11.79
C LYS A 109 -17.97 -0.84 -10.46
N CYS A 110 -17.20 -1.57 -9.65
CA CYS A 110 -17.63 -2.08 -8.35
C CYS A 110 -17.45 -1.05 -7.22
N PRO A 111 -18.19 -1.18 -6.10
CA PRO A 111 -17.92 -0.45 -4.89
C PRO A 111 -16.51 -0.74 -4.39
N THR A 112 -15.82 0.29 -3.91
CA THR A 112 -14.46 0.15 -3.39
C THR A 112 -14.31 0.77 -2.02
N LEU A 113 -13.53 0.12 -1.16
CA LEU A 113 -13.11 0.62 0.15
C LEU A 113 -11.61 0.87 0.14
N ILE A 114 -11.21 2.07 0.47
CA ILE A 114 -9.82 2.45 0.65
C ILE A 114 -9.58 2.60 2.15
N ILE A 115 -8.61 1.87 2.68
CA ILE A 115 -8.20 1.95 4.08
C ILE A 115 -6.82 2.58 4.14
N GLY A 116 -6.72 3.73 4.79
CA GLY A 116 -5.46 4.43 5.03
C GLY A 116 -5.06 4.38 6.50
N SER A 117 -3.78 4.38 6.77
CA SER A 117 -3.20 4.44 8.11
C SER A 117 -2.51 5.80 8.33
N GLY A 118 -2.89 6.49 9.43
CA GLY A 118 -2.42 7.86 9.69
C GLY A 118 -0.93 7.96 9.98
N ARG A 119 -0.32 6.89 10.51
CA ARG A 119 1.09 6.81 10.86
C ARG A 119 1.93 6.00 9.83
N ASP A 120 1.35 5.71 8.67
CA ASP A 120 2.04 4.99 7.61
C ASP A 120 3.18 5.82 7.00
N ARG A 121 4.38 5.28 6.99
CA ARG A 121 5.59 5.92 6.47
C ARG A 121 6.02 5.38 5.11
N ILE A 122 5.42 4.26 4.65
CA ILE A 122 5.67 3.68 3.32
C ILE A 122 4.63 4.13 2.30
N THR A 123 3.34 4.02 2.67
CA THR A 123 2.23 4.51 1.85
C THR A 123 1.45 5.58 2.61
N PRO A 124 2.02 6.79 2.75
CA PRO A 124 1.41 7.86 3.53
C PRO A 124 -0.04 8.12 3.14
N VAL A 125 -0.84 8.50 4.13
CA VAL A 125 -2.31 8.68 4.02
C VAL A 125 -2.73 9.58 2.84
N GLN A 126 -1.86 10.46 2.38
CA GLN A 126 -2.09 11.31 1.22
C GLN A 126 -2.29 10.51 -0.07
N ILE A 127 -1.66 9.32 -0.18
CA ILE A 127 -1.87 8.40 -1.32
C ILE A 127 -3.32 7.92 -1.31
N SER A 128 -3.82 7.45 -0.17
CA SER A 128 -5.22 7.01 -0.01
C SER A 128 -6.22 8.12 -0.32
N LYS A 129 -5.95 9.36 0.14
CA LYS A 129 -6.79 10.53 -0.15
C LYS A 129 -6.82 10.87 -1.63
N LYS A 130 -5.67 10.88 -2.30
CA LYS A 130 -5.56 11.13 -3.74
C LYS A 130 -6.21 10.01 -4.55
N LEU A 131 -6.06 8.76 -4.11
CA LEU A 131 -6.71 7.61 -4.73
C LEU A 131 -8.24 7.70 -4.63
N LYS A 132 -8.78 8.06 -3.45
CA LYS A 132 -10.22 8.34 -3.28
C LYS A 132 -10.70 9.40 -4.27
N LYS A 133 -9.95 10.49 -4.41
CA LYS A 133 -10.29 11.56 -5.36
C LYS A 133 -10.26 11.05 -6.82
N LYS A 134 -9.28 10.22 -7.17
CA LYS A 134 -9.11 9.65 -8.52
C LYS A 134 -10.24 8.68 -8.89
N ILE A 135 -10.67 7.81 -7.96
CA ILE A 135 -11.76 6.83 -8.19
C ILE A 135 -13.15 7.51 -8.10
N GLY A 136 -13.29 8.52 -7.25
CA GLY A 136 -14.51 9.30 -7.14
C GLY A 136 -15.60 8.64 -6.29
N LYS A 137 -16.86 8.76 -6.73
CA LYS A 137 -18.05 8.39 -5.95
C LYS A 137 -18.16 6.90 -5.60
N ARG A 138 -17.56 6.01 -6.40
CA ARG A 138 -17.59 4.55 -6.16
C ARG A 138 -16.64 4.08 -5.06
N SER A 139 -15.85 4.96 -4.47
CA SER A 139 -14.94 4.61 -3.39
C SER A 139 -15.38 5.24 -2.08
N GLU A 140 -15.26 4.49 -0.99
CA GLU A 140 -15.29 5.00 0.39
C GLU A 140 -13.85 5.03 0.91
N LEU A 141 -13.54 6.00 1.79
CA LEU A 141 -12.23 6.11 2.43
C LEU A 141 -12.42 6.13 3.94
N ILE A 142 -11.72 5.24 4.61
CA ILE A 142 -11.55 5.28 6.07
C ILE A 142 -10.07 5.45 6.41
N ILE A 143 -9.77 6.25 7.41
CA ILE A 143 -8.41 6.48 7.89
C ILE A 143 -8.34 6.12 9.37
N PHE A 144 -7.54 5.12 9.69
CA PHE A 144 -7.21 4.77 11.07
C PHE A 144 -6.00 5.59 11.53
N GLN A 145 -6.25 6.70 12.21
CA GLN A 145 -5.24 7.72 12.52
C GLN A 145 -4.05 7.21 13.33
N LYS A 146 -4.29 6.23 14.22
CA LYS A 146 -3.29 5.70 15.16
C LYS A 146 -2.49 4.52 14.60
N PHE A 147 -2.84 3.98 13.43
CA PHE A 147 -2.22 2.79 12.86
C PHE A 147 -1.05 3.13 11.94
N SER A 148 -0.04 2.26 11.94
CA SER A 148 1.09 2.30 11.01
C SER A 148 0.80 1.46 9.75
N HIS A 149 1.86 1.09 9.00
CA HIS A 149 1.71 0.27 7.80
C HIS A 149 1.41 -1.20 8.10
N TYR A 150 2.03 -1.76 9.14
CA TYR A 150 1.87 -3.17 9.50
C TYR A 150 0.62 -3.37 10.37
N ILE A 151 -0.47 -3.71 9.70
CA ILE A 151 -1.80 -3.86 10.28
C ILE A 151 -2.36 -5.28 10.08
N MET A 152 -1.49 -6.25 9.84
CA MET A 152 -1.89 -7.62 9.53
C MET A 152 -1.96 -8.53 10.75
N GLU A 153 -1.69 -8.01 11.95
CA GLU A 153 -1.71 -8.76 13.21
C GLU A 153 -2.31 -7.92 14.34
N GLY A 154 -2.78 -8.61 15.40
CA GLY A 154 -3.20 -7.98 16.64
C GLY A 154 -4.54 -7.24 16.57
N LYS A 155 -4.72 -6.28 17.46
CA LYS A 155 -5.96 -5.49 17.60
C LYS A 155 -6.24 -4.63 16.36
N GLU A 156 -5.20 -4.14 15.71
CA GLU A 156 -5.31 -3.33 14.50
C GLU A 156 -5.97 -4.13 13.38
N PHE A 157 -5.54 -5.38 13.18
CA PHE A 157 -6.14 -6.28 12.21
C PHE A 157 -7.61 -6.54 12.53
N SER A 158 -7.93 -6.92 13.77
CA SER A 158 -9.32 -7.19 14.18
C SER A 158 -10.22 -5.99 13.94
N THR A 159 -9.78 -4.79 14.30
CA THR A 159 -10.53 -3.55 14.09
C THR A 159 -10.82 -3.27 12.62
N ILE A 160 -9.82 -3.45 11.76
CA ILE A 160 -9.95 -3.27 10.32
C ILE A 160 -10.86 -4.34 9.72
N PHE A 161 -10.69 -5.58 10.13
CA PHE A 161 -11.48 -6.71 9.65
C PHE A 161 -12.96 -6.55 9.99
N GLU A 162 -13.30 -6.18 11.22
CA GLU A 162 -14.68 -5.87 11.61
C GLU A 162 -15.28 -4.73 10.76
N TYR A 163 -14.50 -3.69 10.49
CA TYR A 163 -14.95 -2.59 9.63
C TYR A 163 -15.21 -3.09 8.21
N ILE A 164 -14.32 -3.91 7.66
CA ILE A 164 -14.48 -4.53 6.33
C ILE A 164 -15.75 -5.36 6.26
N LEU A 165 -16.01 -6.22 7.26
CA LEU A 165 -17.23 -7.04 7.29
C LEU A 165 -18.50 -6.19 7.32
N LYS A 166 -18.53 -5.13 8.13
CA LYS A 166 -19.66 -4.19 8.17
C LYS A 166 -19.86 -3.49 6.83
N TRP A 167 -18.75 -3.10 6.18
CA TRP A 167 -18.81 -2.45 4.88
C TRP A 167 -19.29 -3.39 3.76
N ILE A 168 -18.86 -4.66 3.75
CA ILE A 168 -19.34 -5.69 2.80
C ILE A 168 -20.85 -5.88 2.95
N LYS A 169 -21.33 -6.08 4.18
CA LYS A 169 -22.79 -6.22 4.46
C LYS A 169 -23.57 -4.99 4.00
N LYS A 170 -23.07 -3.78 4.27
CA LYS A 170 -23.69 -2.52 3.80
C LYS A 170 -23.86 -2.48 2.29
N ASN A 171 -22.94 -3.06 1.54
CA ASN A 171 -22.98 -3.13 0.08
C ASN A 171 -23.74 -4.35 -0.46
N LYS A 172 -24.52 -5.04 0.38
CA LYS A 172 -25.40 -6.17 0.03
C LYS A 172 -24.66 -7.37 -0.58
N PHE A 173 -23.45 -7.64 -0.11
CA PHE A 173 -22.75 -8.88 -0.42
C PHE A 173 -22.82 -9.82 0.78
N ASP A 174 -23.39 -11.01 0.56
CA ASP A 174 -23.33 -12.12 1.50
C ASP A 174 -21.97 -12.82 1.35
N LEU A 175 -21.35 -13.12 2.51
CA LEU A 175 -20.07 -13.84 2.60
C LEU A 175 -20.32 -15.32 2.78
#